data_1abef0662e738bd27de0457d41177fa3
#
_entry.id   1abef0662e738bd27de0457d41177fa3
#
_cell.length_a   1.000
_cell.length_b   1.000
_cell.length_c   1.000
_cell.angle_alpha   90.00
_cell.angle_beta   90.00
_cell.angle_gamma   90.00
#
_symmetry.space_group_name_H-M   'P 1'
#
loop_
_entity.id
_entity.type
_entity.pdbx_description
1 polymer ?
#
loop_
_entity_poly.entity_id
_entity_poly.type
_entity_poly.pdbx_seq_one_letter_code
_entity_poly.pdbx_strand_id
1 'polypeptide(L)'
;MKTNFRNISILALVAMMLVMASCSGEKKRKDGRTDTTTQGEISFACDESFSPILDELIGVYEMQCPNTKLKPIYTNEIDGINMLLKQKTWLTITARNFTPKEYTYVKDGLNMLPEAVRLAYDGMALICNNQNLDSCISVKDVKNILLGKKTKWNEVNPDSKLGEIWVCFDNRKSSAVN
;
A
#
# COMPACT_ATOMS: atom_id res chain seq x y z
N MET A 1 40.78 44.82 -43.96
CA MET A 1 39.87 44.52 -42.82
C MET A 1 38.69 43.65 -43.27
N LYS A 2 38.95 42.39 -43.64
CA LYS A 2 37.91 41.46 -44.18
C LYS A 2 37.90 40.06 -43.50
N THR A 3 38.36 39.92 -42.25
CA THR A 3 38.70 38.60 -41.71
C THR A 3 37.85 38.13 -40.54
N ASN A 4 36.82 38.80 -40.11
CA ASN A 4 36.23 38.40 -38.83
C ASN A 4 34.75 37.93 -38.88
N PHE A 5 34.02 38.11 -39.96
CA PHE A 5 32.61 37.69 -40.02
C PHE A 5 32.46 36.15 -39.99
N ARG A 6 33.34 35.43 -40.67
CA ARG A 6 33.29 33.94 -40.71
C ARG A 6 33.65 33.32 -39.36
N ASN A 7 34.57 33.90 -38.63
CA ASN A 7 34.97 33.41 -37.29
C ASN A 7 33.92 33.76 -36.23
N ILE A 8 33.27 34.90 -36.36
CA ILE A 8 32.16 35.32 -35.48
C ILE A 8 30.96 34.40 -35.66
N SER A 9 30.62 34.02 -36.92
CA SER A 9 29.51 33.07 -37.18
C SER A 9 29.83 31.68 -36.62
N ILE A 10 31.04 31.19 -36.70
CA ILE A 10 31.46 29.88 -36.14
C ILE A 10 31.40 29.93 -34.60
N LEU A 11 31.87 31.04 -33.99
CA LEU A 11 31.83 31.22 -32.55
C LEU A 11 30.40 31.27 -32.01
N ALA A 12 29.50 31.94 -32.73
CA ALA A 12 28.08 32.02 -32.40
C ALA A 12 27.38 30.63 -32.51
N LEU A 13 27.76 29.83 -33.53
CA LEU A 13 27.22 28.50 -33.72
C LEU A 13 27.68 27.53 -32.63
N VAL A 14 28.93 27.60 -32.21
CA VAL A 14 29.48 26.81 -31.10
C VAL A 14 28.88 27.22 -29.77
N ALA A 15 28.67 28.50 -29.51
CA ALA A 15 28.01 29.00 -28.33
C ALA A 15 26.53 28.52 -28.27
N MET A 16 25.84 28.51 -29.41
CA MET A 16 24.47 28.01 -29.49
C MET A 16 24.36 26.49 -29.25
N MET A 17 25.34 25.69 -29.72
CA MET A 17 25.41 24.24 -29.40
C MET A 17 25.69 23.97 -27.93
N LEU A 18 26.53 24.81 -27.27
CA LEU A 18 26.81 24.67 -25.83
C LEU A 18 25.57 24.96 -24.94
N VAL A 19 24.71 25.88 -25.36
CA VAL A 19 23.46 26.20 -24.64
C VAL A 19 22.45 25.06 -24.77
N MET A 20 22.41 24.33 -25.89
CA MET A 20 21.51 23.20 -26.08
C MET A 20 21.94 21.95 -25.29
N ALA A 21 23.23 21.81 -24.95
CA ALA A 21 23.73 20.72 -24.13
C ALA A 21 23.45 20.88 -22.63
N SER A 22 23.00 22.05 -22.18
CA SER A 22 22.79 22.37 -20.76
C SER A 22 21.42 21.94 -20.22
N CYS A 23 20.50 21.34 -21.03
CA CYS A 23 19.12 21.06 -20.62
C CYS A 23 18.81 19.61 -20.25
N SER A 24 19.78 18.73 -20.03
CA SER A 24 19.54 17.35 -19.63
C SER A 24 19.91 17.04 -18.17
N GLY A 25 19.83 18.00 -17.29
CA GLY A 25 19.96 17.77 -15.86
C GLY A 25 18.67 17.15 -15.31
N GLU A 26 18.64 15.85 -15.09
CA GLU A 26 17.60 15.23 -14.25
C GLU A 26 17.56 15.99 -12.92
N LYS A 27 16.44 16.65 -12.65
CA LYS A 27 16.22 17.30 -11.35
C LYS A 27 16.09 16.22 -10.30
N LYS A 28 17.20 15.83 -9.66
CA LYS A 28 17.15 15.01 -8.46
C LYS A 28 16.25 15.69 -7.43
N ARG A 29 15.24 14.98 -6.93
CA ARG A 29 14.45 15.45 -5.82
C ARG A 29 15.32 15.63 -4.59
N LYS A 30 14.89 16.44 -3.61
CA LYS A 30 15.64 16.69 -2.35
C LYS A 30 15.92 15.40 -1.56
N ASP A 31 15.13 14.34 -1.80
CA ASP A 31 15.28 13.01 -1.21
C ASP A 31 16.25 12.08 -1.99
N GLY A 32 16.89 12.59 -3.04
CA GLY A 32 17.83 11.83 -3.87
C GLY A 32 17.19 10.84 -4.85
N ARG A 33 15.85 10.79 -4.93
CA ARG A 33 15.11 9.88 -5.81
C ARG A 33 15.07 10.42 -7.24
N THR A 34 15.21 9.53 -8.20
CA THR A 34 15.14 9.83 -9.65
C THR A 34 13.89 9.24 -10.30
N ASP A 35 13.08 8.49 -9.56
CA ASP A 35 11.87 7.88 -10.06
C ASP A 35 10.78 8.91 -10.36
N THR A 36 10.03 8.64 -11.42
CA THR A 36 8.84 9.39 -11.86
C THR A 36 7.65 8.46 -11.94
N THR A 37 6.47 8.98 -12.25
CA THR A 37 5.27 8.15 -12.46
C THR A 37 5.40 7.15 -13.61
N THR A 38 6.28 7.37 -14.57
CA THR A 38 6.42 6.53 -15.77
C THR A 38 7.77 5.85 -15.88
N GLN A 39 8.67 6.04 -14.92
CA GLN A 39 10.03 5.51 -14.93
C GLN A 39 10.58 5.37 -13.52
N GLY A 40 11.29 4.27 -13.26
CA GLY A 40 11.99 4.02 -12.01
C GLY A 40 11.51 2.75 -11.31
N GLU A 41 12.07 2.50 -10.14
CA GLU A 41 11.75 1.35 -9.31
C GLU A 41 11.35 1.82 -7.92
N ILE A 42 10.25 1.26 -7.39
CA ILE A 42 9.79 1.53 -6.03
C ILE A 42 9.46 0.22 -5.32
N SER A 43 9.96 0.08 -4.10
CA SER A 43 9.54 -0.98 -3.18
C SER A 43 8.64 -0.38 -2.10
N PHE A 44 7.55 -1.05 -1.79
CA PHE A 44 6.58 -0.61 -0.81
C PHE A 44 5.97 -1.80 -0.07
N ALA A 45 5.53 -1.56 1.16
CA ALA A 45 4.86 -2.58 1.95
C ALA A 45 3.37 -2.68 1.59
N CYS A 46 2.83 -3.89 1.65
CA CYS A 46 1.40 -4.13 1.43
C CYS A 46 0.92 -5.26 2.31
N ASP A 47 -0.27 -5.12 2.89
CA ASP A 47 -0.93 -6.23 3.56
C ASP A 47 -1.18 -7.34 2.54
N GLU A 48 -0.80 -8.57 2.91
CA GLU A 48 -0.87 -9.74 2.02
C GLU A 48 -2.29 -10.06 1.54
N SER A 49 -3.31 -9.64 2.30
CA SER A 49 -4.72 -9.82 1.90
C SER A 49 -5.08 -9.08 0.61
N PHE A 50 -4.32 -8.04 0.25
CA PHE A 50 -4.54 -7.27 -0.98
C PHE A 50 -3.71 -7.76 -2.17
N SER A 51 -2.86 -8.79 -1.98
CA SER A 51 -1.97 -9.27 -3.05
C SER A 51 -2.69 -9.62 -4.36
N PRO A 52 -3.85 -10.32 -4.37
CA PRO A 52 -4.48 -10.71 -5.63
C PRO A 52 -4.89 -9.52 -6.49
N ILE A 53 -5.46 -8.48 -5.89
CA ILE A 53 -5.87 -7.29 -6.63
C ILE A 53 -4.67 -6.41 -6.99
N LEU A 54 -3.67 -6.35 -6.11
CA LEU A 54 -2.52 -5.49 -6.32
C LEU A 54 -1.60 -6.04 -7.44
N ASP A 55 -1.39 -7.35 -7.49
CA ASP A 55 -0.58 -7.98 -8.54
C ASP A 55 -1.16 -7.72 -9.92
N GLU A 56 -2.48 -7.78 -10.08
CA GLU A 56 -3.17 -7.44 -11.33
C GLU A 56 -2.98 -5.96 -11.69
N LEU A 57 -3.14 -5.05 -10.71
CA LEU A 57 -2.95 -3.62 -10.93
C LEU A 57 -1.50 -3.28 -11.30
N ILE A 58 -0.53 -3.92 -10.67
CA ILE A 58 0.89 -3.78 -11.01
C ILE A 58 1.15 -4.24 -12.43
N GLY A 59 0.63 -5.41 -12.82
CA GLY A 59 0.77 -5.92 -14.17
C GLY A 59 0.26 -4.94 -15.23
N VAL A 60 -0.92 -4.37 -15.00
CA VAL A 60 -1.51 -3.35 -15.90
C VAL A 60 -0.66 -2.08 -15.92
N TYR A 61 -0.20 -1.62 -14.78
CA TYR A 61 0.61 -0.39 -14.70
C TYR A 61 1.97 -0.56 -15.39
N GLU A 62 2.68 -1.66 -15.16
CA GLU A 62 3.97 -1.94 -15.80
C GLU A 62 3.82 -2.15 -17.33
N MET A 63 2.68 -2.67 -17.78
CA MET A 63 2.37 -2.76 -19.20
C MET A 63 2.21 -1.38 -19.85
N GLN A 64 1.56 -0.44 -19.15
CA GLN A 64 1.39 0.94 -19.63
C GLN A 64 2.67 1.78 -19.48
N CYS A 65 3.48 1.48 -18.48
CA CYS A 65 4.72 2.18 -18.16
C CYS A 65 5.92 1.21 -18.12
N PRO A 66 6.44 0.75 -19.26
CA PRO A 66 7.44 -0.33 -19.34
C PRO A 66 8.77 -0.02 -18.62
N ASN A 67 9.04 1.25 -18.36
CA ASN A 67 10.25 1.70 -17.66
C ASN A 67 10.06 1.79 -16.14
N THR A 68 8.92 1.31 -15.61
CA THR A 68 8.66 1.24 -14.17
C THR A 68 8.77 -0.19 -13.66
N LYS A 69 9.18 -0.32 -12.38
CA LYS A 69 9.16 -1.57 -11.64
C LYS A 69 8.57 -1.32 -10.26
N LEU A 70 7.45 -1.98 -9.98
CA LEU A 70 6.75 -1.93 -8.70
C LEU A 70 7.03 -3.21 -7.93
N LYS A 71 7.68 -3.11 -6.77
CA LYS A 71 8.09 -4.25 -5.95
C LYS A 71 7.33 -4.25 -4.62
N PRO A 72 6.15 -4.87 -4.55
CA PRO A 72 5.43 -5.02 -3.29
C PRO A 72 6.18 -5.96 -2.36
N ILE A 73 6.20 -5.60 -1.09
CA ILE A 73 6.69 -6.44 0.01
C ILE A 73 5.44 -6.84 0.78
N TYR A 74 4.92 -8.03 0.47
CA TYR A 74 3.75 -8.56 1.14
C TYR A 74 4.08 -8.96 2.56
N THR A 75 3.31 -8.44 3.49
CA THR A 75 3.49 -8.67 4.92
C THR A 75 2.16 -8.47 5.64
N ASN A 76 2.14 -8.63 6.95
CA ASN A 76 0.96 -8.28 7.74
C ASN A 76 0.87 -6.77 7.97
N GLU A 77 -0.31 -6.29 8.33
CA GLU A 77 -0.62 -4.87 8.53
C GLU A 77 0.35 -4.18 9.51
N ILE A 78 0.61 -4.80 10.65
CA ILE A 78 1.47 -4.22 11.69
C ILE A 78 2.91 -4.05 11.21
N ASP A 79 3.45 -5.09 10.55
CA ASP A 79 4.82 -5.05 10.06
C ASP A 79 4.96 -4.07 8.87
N GLY A 80 3.93 -3.96 8.02
CA GLY A 80 3.88 -2.96 6.95
C GLY A 80 3.95 -1.52 7.47
N ILE A 81 3.13 -1.20 8.48
CA ILE A 81 3.17 0.10 9.14
C ILE A 81 4.53 0.33 9.84
N ASN A 82 5.07 -0.69 10.52
CA ASN A 82 6.37 -0.60 11.16
C ASN A 82 7.51 -0.34 10.16
N MET A 83 7.43 -0.90 8.93
CA MET A 83 8.40 -0.60 7.88
C MET A 83 8.35 0.87 7.47
N LEU A 84 7.16 1.46 7.38
CA LEU A 84 6.97 2.88 7.11
C LEU A 84 7.51 3.75 8.25
N LEU A 85 7.16 3.45 9.51
CA LEU A 85 7.64 4.18 10.69
C LEU A 85 9.16 4.13 10.84
N LYS A 86 9.79 3.05 10.45
CA LYS A 86 11.26 2.87 10.43
C LYS A 86 11.92 3.40 9.15
N GLN A 87 11.17 4.07 8.29
CA GLN A 87 11.66 4.64 7.02
C GLN A 87 12.30 3.59 6.08
N LYS A 88 11.91 2.32 6.21
CA LYS A 88 12.34 1.25 5.29
C LYS A 88 11.59 1.29 3.97
N THR A 89 10.36 1.81 3.99
CA THR A 89 9.52 2.07 2.82
C THR A 89 8.89 3.45 2.94
N TRP A 90 8.53 4.05 1.81
CA TRP A 90 7.85 5.36 1.75
C TRP A 90 6.34 5.24 1.57
N LEU A 91 5.88 4.05 1.25
CA LEU A 91 4.48 3.73 1.00
C LEU A 91 4.13 2.41 1.69
N THR A 92 2.96 2.35 2.29
CA THR A 92 2.34 1.10 2.73
C THR A 92 0.87 1.08 2.35
N ILE A 93 0.38 -0.08 1.91
CA ILE A 93 -1.04 -0.33 1.64
C ILE A 93 -1.57 -1.19 2.77
N THR A 94 -2.59 -0.71 3.48
CA THR A 94 -3.09 -1.28 4.72
C THR A 94 -4.59 -1.05 4.86
N ALA A 95 -5.28 -1.85 5.66
CA ALA A 95 -6.72 -1.74 5.88
C ALA A 95 -7.11 -0.60 6.84
N ARG A 96 -6.17 -0.07 7.63
CA ARG A 96 -6.41 0.99 8.60
C ARG A 96 -5.57 2.24 8.38
N ASN A 97 -5.99 3.33 8.95
CA ASN A 97 -5.18 4.54 9.08
C ASN A 97 -4.19 4.42 10.25
N PHE A 98 -3.27 5.36 10.33
CA PHE A 98 -2.42 5.53 11.51
C PHE A 98 -3.26 5.71 12.77
N THR A 99 -2.82 5.11 13.85
CA THR A 99 -3.29 5.48 15.19
C THR A 99 -2.81 6.89 15.53
N PRO A 100 -3.47 7.60 16.47
CA PRO A 100 -3.02 8.93 16.89
C PRO A 100 -1.55 8.99 17.33
N LYS A 101 -1.06 7.92 17.99
CA LYS A 101 0.34 7.83 18.43
C LYS A 101 1.31 7.69 17.26
N GLU A 102 0.98 6.85 16.28
CA GLU A 102 1.77 6.66 15.05
C GLU A 102 1.81 7.95 14.23
N TYR A 103 0.67 8.62 14.09
CA TYR A 103 0.58 9.90 13.39
C TYR A 103 1.47 10.97 14.05
N THR A 104 1.38 11.13 15.40
CA THR A 104 2.22 12.05 16.15
C THR A 104 3.70 11.72 16.00
N TYR A 105 4.05 10.43 16.04
CA TYR A 105 5.43 10.00 15.85
C TYR A 105 5.97 10.38 14.46
N VAL A 106 5.20 10.17 13.39
CA VAL A 106 5.62 10.55 12.03
C VAL A 106 5.72 12.07 11.89
N LYS A 107 4.72 12.80 12.38
CA LYS A 107 4.64 14.26 12.27
C LYS A 107 5.72 14.97 13.10
N ASP A 108 5.78 14.66 14.37
CA ASP A 108 6.61 15.42 15.31
C ASP A 108 7.98 14.76 15.55
N GLY A 109 8.04 13.42 15.49
CA GLY A 109 9.28 12.67 15.67
C GLY A 109 10.13 12.60 14.41
N LEU A 110 9.52 12.39 13.25
CA LEU A 110 10.21 12.30 11.96
C LEU A 110 10.15 13.60 11.15
N ASN A 111 9.40 14.61 11.63
CA ASN A 111 9.14 15.87 10.94
C ASN A 111 8.62 15.67 9.51
N MET A 112 7.70 14.71 9.33
CA MET A 112 7.10 14.34 8.06
C MET A 112 5.58 14.44 8.17
N LEU A 113 4.91 14.86 7.08
CA LEU A 113 3.45 14.86 7.02
C LEU A 113 3.00 13.55 6.34
N PRO A 114 2.41 12.61 7.10
CA PRO A 114 1.86 11.41 6.49
C PRO A 114 0.58 11.77 5.74
N GLU A 115 0.50 11.29 4.50
CA GLU A 115 -0.69 11.40 3.66
C GLU A 115 -1.37 10.03 3.57
N ALA A 116 -2.67 9.99 3.83
CA ALA A 116 -3.47 8.78 3.72
C ALA A 116 -4.51 8.96 2.61
N VAL A 117 -4.45 8.10 1.61
CA VAL A 117 -5.39 8.08 0.49
C VAL A 117 -6.21 6.80 0.54
N ARG A 118 -7.53 6.93 0.50
CA ARG A 118 -8.42 5.78 0.43
C ARG A 118 -8.48 5.25 -1.01
N LEU A 119 -8.04 4.01 -1.20
CA LEU A 119 -8.03 3.36 -2.52
C LEU A 119 -9.36 2.67 -2.81
N ALA A 120 -9.93 1.97 -1.83
CA ALA A 120 -11.15 1.20 -1.99
C ALA A 120 -11.88 1.02 -0.65
N TYR A 121 -13.09 0.47 -0.72
CA TYR A 121 -13.80 -0.10 0.42
C TYR A 121 -13.71 -1.60 0.31
N ASP A 122 -13.37 -2.24 1.42
CA ASP A 122 -13.38 -3.69 1.56
C ASP A 122 -14.61 -4.14 2.36
N GLY A 123 -14.97 -5.41 2.23
CA GLY A 123 -16.11 -6.00 2.91
C GLY A 123 -15.79 -7.42 3.37
N MET A 124 -16.22 -7.76 4.57
CA MET A 124 -16.13 -9.11 5.12
C MET A 124 -17.43 -9.85 4.84
N ALA A 125 -17.36 -11.00 4.17
CA ALA A 125 -18.47 -11.90 3.99
C ALA A 125 -18.31 -13.14 4.88
N LEU A 126 -19.37 -13.50 5.60
CA LEU A 126 -19.42 -14.75 6.33
C LEU A 126 -19.93 -15.84 5.37
N ILE A 127 -19.20 -16.93 5.27
CA ILE A 127 -19.57 -18.09 4.47
C ILE A 127 -19.86 -19.28 5.38
N CYS A 128 -20.79 -20.11 4.99
CA CYS A 128 -21.08 -21.35 5.71
C CYS A 128 -21.02 -22.55 4.76
N ASN A 129 -20.79 -23.72 5.33
CA ASN A 129 -20.89 -24.98 4.59
C ASN A 129 -22.34 -25.21 4.13
N ASN A 130 -22.53 -25.69 2.89
CA ASN A 130 -23.86 -25.97 2.32
C ASN A 130 -24.67 -26.99 3.12
N GLN A 131 -24.02 -27.82 3.95
CA GLN A 131 -24.70 -28.77 4.84
C GLN A 131 -25.11 -28.14 6.17
N ASN A 132 -24.69 -26.90 6.44
CA ASN A 132 -25.05 -26.18 7.64
C ASN A 132 -26.48 -25.59 7.45
N LEU A 133 -27.43 -26.05 8.27
CA LEU A 133 -28.77 -25.52 8.25
C LEU A 133 -28.90 -24.14 8.90
N ASP A 134 -27.91 -23.75 9.71
CA ASP A 134 -27.81 -22.43 10.35
C ASP A 134 -27.14 -21.43 9.40
N SER A 135 -27.89 -20.95 8.41
CA SER A 135 -27.38 -20.06 7.35
C SER A 135 -27.42 -18.56 7.70
N CYS A 136 -28.02 -18.21 8.84
CA CYS A 136 -28.19 -16.83 9.28
C CYS A 136 -27.59 -16.62 10.67
N ILE A 137 -26.76 -15.58 10.81
CA ILE A 137 -26.19 -15.15 12.10
C ILE A 137 -26.24 -13.64 12.21
N SER A 138 -26.59 -13.10 13.38
CA SER A 138 -26.57 -11.67 13.61
C SER A 138 -25.16 -11.17 13.91
N VAL A 139 -24.85 -9.92 13.55
CA VAL A 139 -23.59 -9.26 13.90
C VAL A 139 -23.37 -9.25 15.42
N LYS A 140 -24.45 -9.12 16.20
CA LYS A 140 -24.41 -9.19 17.65
C LYS A 140 -23.97 -10.56 18.14
N ASP A 141 -24.44 -11.63 17.50
CA ASP A 141 -24.07 -13.00 17.87
C ASP A 141 -22.64 -13.30 17.49
N VAL A 142 -22.18 -12.89 16.31
CA VAL A 142 -20.76 -12.96 15.93
C VAL A 142 -19.90 -12.28 16.99
N LYS A 143 -20.25 -11.04 17.40
CA LYS A 143 -19.53 -10.33 18.44
C LYS A 143 -19.52 -11.08 19.78
N ASN A 144 -20.65 -11.68 20.18
CA ASN A 144 -20.73 -12.44 21.41
C ASN A 144 -19.89 -13.72 21.37
N ILE A 145 -19.84 -14.38 20.22
CA ILE A 145 -18.97 -15.55 19.99
C ILE A 145 -17.51 -15.15 20.13
N LEU A 146 -17.07 -14.12 19.42
CA LEU A 146 -15.69 -13.63 19.46
C LEU A 146 -15.25 -13.18 20.86
N LEU A 147 -16.18 -12.67 21.67
CA LEU A 147 -15.95 -12.31 23.07
C LEU A 147 -16.05 -13.49 24.04
N GLY A 148 -16.30 -14.72 23.56
CA GLY A 148 -16.47 -15.91 24.39
C GLY A 148 -17.75 -15.92 25.24
N LYS A 149 -18.73 -15.04 24.94
CA LYS A 149 -20.01 -14.96 25.68
C LYS A 149 -21.01 -15.99 25.21
N LYS A 150 -20.87 -16.50 24.00
CA LYS A 150 -21.61 -17.63 23.42
C LYS A 150 -20.59 -18.67 22.98
N THR A 151 -20.73 -19.87 23.52
CA THR A 151 -19.79 -20.98 23.29
C THR A 151 -20.46 -22.18 22.61
N LYS A 152 -21.76 -22.16 22.45
CA LYS A 152 -22.53 -23.23 21.81
C LYS A 152 -23.47 -22.67 20.75
N TRP A 153 -23.67 -23.43 19.68
CA TRP A 153 -24.53 -23.02 18.57
C TRP A 153 -26.01 -22.88 18.98
N ASN A 154 -26.48 -23.69 19.94
CA ASN A 154 -27.87 -23.55 20.47
C ASN A 154 -28.10 -22.26 21.27
N GLU A 155 -27.06 -21.56 21.68
CA GLU A 155 -27.15 -20.20 22.26
C GLU A 155 -27.37 -19.12 21.19
N VAL A 156 -27.03 -19.43 19.93
CA VAL A 156 -27.22 -18.56 18.76
C VAL A 156 -28.58 -18.87 18.12
N ASN A 157 -28.81 -20.12 17.80
CA ASN A 157 -30.05 -20.65 17.25
C ASN A 157 -30.54 -21.82 18.13
N PRO A 158 -31.65 -21.68 18.87
CA PRO A 158 -32.17 -22.73 19.76
C PRO A 158 -32.42 -24.08 19.06
N ASP A 159 -32.73 -24.05 17.76
CA ASP A 159 -33.01 -25.24 16.96
C ASP A 159 -31.72 -25.89 16.40
N SER A 160 -30.58 -25.29 16.62
CA SER A 160 -29.30 -25.81 16.13
C SER A 160 -28.95 -27.13 16.80
N LYS A 161 -28.58 -28.10 15.96
CA LYS A 161 -28.06 -29.41 16.38
C LYS A 161 -26.53 -29.45 16.47
N LEU A 162 -25.89 -28.33 16.16
CA LEU A 162 -24.43 -28.17 16.26
C LEU A 162 -24.03 -28.05 17.74
N GLY A 163 -22.84 -28.53 18.07
CA GLY A 163 -22.32 -28.55 19.44
C GLY A 163 -21.63 -27.23 19.84
N GLU A 164 -20.41 -27.37 20.30
CA GLU A 164 -19.56 -26.23 20.71
C GLU A 164 -19.07 -25.41 19.54
N ILE A 165 -18.88 -24.11 19.79
CA ILE A 165 -18.32 -23.17 18.83
C ILE A 165 -16.78 -23.11 19.03
N TRP A 166 -16.06 -23.42 17.98
CA TRP A 166 -14.59 -23.30 17.96
C TRP A 166 -14.21 -22.08 17.12
N VAL A 167 -13.57 -21.09 17.75
CA VAL A 167 -13.10 -19.89 17.08
C VAL A 167 -11.62 -20.06 16.76
N CYS A 168 -11.30 -20.05 15.48
CA CYS A 168 -9.91 -20.11 15.00
C CYS A 168 -9.54 -18.78 14.36
N PHE A 169 -8.41 -18.22 14.77
CA PHE A 169 -7.82 -17.03 14.17
C PHE A 169 -6.60 -17.43 13.35
N ASP A 170 -6.34 -16.70 12.28
CA ASP A 170 -5.15 -16.88 11.46
C ASP A 170 -3.89 -16.56 12.27
N ASN A 171 -3.40 -15.34 12.22
CA ASN A 171 -2.29 -14.92 13.05
C ASN A 171 -2.62 -13.60 13.80
N ARG A 172 -1.87 -13.35 14.90
CA ARG A 172 -2.13 -12.17 15.76
C ARG A 172 -1.86 -10.83 15.09
N LYS A 173 -1.18 -10.81 13.95
CA LYS A 173 -0.82 -9.60 13.23
C LYS A 173 -1.63 -9.39 11.96
N SER A 174 -2.57 -10.27 11.67
CA SER A 174 -3.49 -10.17 10.54
C SER A 174 -4.45 -9.00 10.72
N SER A 175 -4.78 -8.32 9.64
CA SER A 175 -5.80 -7.25 9.60
C SER A 175 -7.19 -7.74 10.03
N ALA A 176 -7.48 -9.04 9.88
CA ALA A 176 -8.74 -9.64 10.32
C ALA A 176 -8.84 -9.81 11.86
N VAL A 177 -7.74 -9.69 12.61
CA VAL A 177 -7.67 -9.93 14.07
C VAL A 177 -7.46 -8.63 14.85
N ASN A 178 -6.96 -7.57 14.21
CA ASN A 178 -6.67 -6.27 14.82
C ASN A 178 -7.85 -5.24 14.65
#